data_382f65f1d72d01e6b31286ee5787e2ae
#
_entry.id   382f65f1d72d01e6b31286ee5787e2ae
#
_cell.length_a   1.000
_cell.length_b   1.000
_cell.length_c   1.000
_cell.angle_alpha   90.00
_cell.angle_beta   90.00
_cell.angle_gamma   90.00
#
_symmetry.space_group_name_H-M   'P 1'
#
loop_
_entity.id
_entity.type
_entity.pdbx_description
1 polymer ?
#
loop_
_entity_poly.entity_id
_entity_poly.type
_entity_poly.pdbx_seq_one_letter_code
_entity_poly.pdbx_strand_id
1 'polypeptide(L)'
;YYASRGLGDVYKRQTKDNVTMQIDTVVYYQITDPRLFTYGVDRPINAIENLTATTLRNIIGDLELDETLTSRDIINSRMRSILDEATDPWGIKVHRVEVKNIIPPRDIQEAMEKQMRAERERREAILRAEGEKKSTVLVAEGEKESVILKAEAEKQAAILQAEAEKEKRIK
;
A
#
# COMPACT_ATOMS: atom_id res chain seq x y z
N TYR A 1 28.69 -24.11 3.64
CA TYR A 1 27.59 -24.07 2.64
C TYR A 1 26.33 -23.52 3.31
N TYR A 2 25.98 -22.29 2.95
CA TYR A 2 24.77 -21.64 3.44
C TYR A 2 23.61 -22.04 2.53
N ALA A 3 22.91 -23.11 2.87
CA ALA A 3 21.66 -23.44 2.21
C ALA A 3 20.53 -22.72 2.95
N SER A 4 20.10 -21.57 2.45
CA SER A 4 18.82 -21.01 2.83
C SER A 4 17.73 -21.89 2.22
N ARG A 5 17.13 -22.75 3.02
CA ARG A 5 15.97 -23.53 2.62
C ARG A 5 14.71 -22.73 2.91
N GLY A 6 13.90 -22.48 1.89
CA GLY A 6 12.56 -21.95 2.07
C GLY A 6 11.61 -23.09 2.42
N LEU A 7 11.06 -23.08 3.62
CA LEU A 7 9.90 -23.90 3.98
C LEU A 7 8.65 -23.12 3.60
N GLY A 8 7.90 -23.64 2.64
CA GLY A 8 6.62 -23.05 2.22
C GLY A 8 5.49 -23.99 2.61
N ASP A 9 4.53 -23.50 3.35
CA ASP A 9 3.32 -24.23 3.71
C ASP A 9 2.08 -23.36 3.64
N VAL A 10 0.94 -23.98 3.34
CA VAL A 10 -0.38 -23.33 3.23
C VAL A 10 -1.16 -23.57 4.50
N TYR A 11 -1.43 -22.49 5.23
CA TYR A 11 -2.15 -22.54 6.49
C TYR A 11 -3.56 -21.97 6.35
N LYS A 12 -4.57 -22.71 6.84
CA LYS A 12 -5.92 -22.15 7.06
C LYS A 12 -5.94 -21.42 8.40
N ARG A 13 -6.25 -20.14 8.40
CA ARG A 13 -6.25 -19.28 9.60
C ARG A 13 -7.53 -18.45 9.65
N GLN A 14 -7.95 -18.14 10.87
CA GLN A 14 -9.13 -17.35 11.16
C GLN A 14 -8.70 -16.02 11.75
N THR A 15 -9.24 -14.93 11.19
CA THR A 15 -9.03 -13.57 11.69
C THR A 15 -9.92 -13.27 12.87
N LYS A 16 -9.71 -12.13 13.51
CA LYS A 16 -10.54 -11.59 14.58
C LYS A 16 -12.02 -11.46 14.16
N ASP A 17 -12.27 -11.13 12.90
CA ASP A 17 -13.61 -11.01 12.30
C ASP A 17 -14.24 -12.35 11.92
N ASN A 18 -13.65 -13.45 12.37
CA ASN A 18 -14.16 -14.81 12.12
C ASN A 18 -14.08 -15.27 10.64
N VAL A 19 -13.26 -14.64 9.82
CA VAL A 19 -13.05 -15.02 8.42
C VAL A 19 -11.92 -16.04 8.34
N THR A 20 -12.20 -17.20 7.75
CA THR A 20 -11.18 -18.24 7.53
C THR A 20 -10.48 -18.00 6.20
N MET A 21 -9.18 -17.76 6.23
CA MET A 21 -8.37 -17.54 5.02
C MET A 21 -7.26 -18.57 4.87
N GLN A 22 -6.75 -18.72 3.67
CA GLN A 22 -5.56 -19.50 3.36
C GLN A 22 -4.38 -18.56 3.24
N ILE A 23 -3.29 -18.88 3.96
CA ILE A 23 -2.09 -18.05 3.98
C ILE A 23 -0.88 -18.91 3.67
N ASP A 24 -0.15 -18.55 2.62
CA ASP A 24 1.12 -19.17 2.25
C ASP A 24 2.25 -18.38 2.92
N THR A 25 3.11 -19.08 3.64
CA THR A 25 4.25 -18.46 4.31
C THR A 25 5.54 -19.19 3.95
N VAL A 26 6.60 -18.43 3.72
CA VAL A 26 7.95 -18.96 3.49
C VAL A 26 8.89 -18.42 4.56
N VAL A 27 9.63 -19.33 5.18
CA VAL A 27 10.64 -19.03 6.20
C VAL A 27 12.02 -19.31 5.63
N TYR A 28 12.88 -18.30 5.61
CA TYR A 28 14.28 -18.40 5.22
C TYR A 28 15.14 -18.48 6.47
N TYR A 29 15.82 -19.60 6.65
CA TYR A 29 16.64 -19.84 7.82
C TYR A 29 18.02 -20.37 7.47
N GLN A 30 18.95 -20.22 8.37
CA GLN A 30 20.32 -20.71 8.29
C GLN A 30 20.66 -21.51 9.54
N ILE A 31 21.40 -22.60 9.37
CA ILE A 31 21.93 -23.37 10.50
C ILE A 31 23.23 -22.70 10.96
N THR A 32 23.23 -22.18 12.19
CA THR A 32 24.40 -21.51 12.80
C THR A 32 25.25 -22.50 13.60
N ASP A 33 24.61 -23.46 14.28
CA ASP A 33 25.29 -24.52 15.01
C ASP A 33 24.75 -25.91 14.65
N PRO A 34 25.50 -26.71 13.88
CA PRO A 34 25.09 -28.05 13.49
C PRO A 34 24.87 -29.02 14.64
N ARG A 35 25.55 -28.80 15.79
CA ARG A 35 25.39 -29.66 16.98
C ARG A 35 24.05 -29.43 17.63
N LEU A 36 23.69 -28.16 17.86
CA LEU A 36 22.40 -27.80 18.40
C LEU A 36 21.26 -28.17 17.45
N PHE A 37 21.47 -28.04 16.14
CA PHE A 37 20.50 -28.46 15.14
C PHE A 37 20.22 -29.97 15.19
N THR A 38 21.24 -30.78 15.42
CA THR A 38 21.11 -32.25 15.38
C THR A 38 20.63 -32.82 16.73
N TYR A 39 21.08 -32.25 17.84
CA TYR A 39 20.85 -32.81 19.17
C TYR A 39 19.96 -31.93 20.07
N GLY A 40 19.72 -30.67 19.70
CA GLY A 40 18.97 -29.72 20.51
C GLY A 40 17.46 -29.88 20.40
N VAL A 41 16.95 -30.42 19.30
CA VAL A 41 15.52 -30.63 19.09
C VAL A 41 15.26 -31.85 18.21
N ASP A 42 14.21 -32.60 18.52
CA ASP A 42 13.76 -33.68 17.64
C ASP A 42 13.06 -33.09 16.43
N ARG A 43 13.50 -33.49 15.21
CA ARG A 43 12.97 -33.02 13.93
C ARG A 43 12.88 -31.51 13.80
N PRO A 44 14.03 -30.80 13.74
CA PRO A 44 14.06 -29.33 13.77
C PRO A 44 13.21 -28.66 12.67
N ILE A 45 13.10 -29.25 11.49
CA ILE A 45 12.28 -28.75 10.40
C ILE A 45 10.80 -28.74 10.78
N ASN A 46 10.29 -29.86 11.28
CA ASN A 46 8.89 -29.94 11.73
C ASN A 46 8.62 -29.03 12.93
N ALA A 47 9.60 -28.83 13.78
CA ALA A 47 9.50 -27.90 14.91
C ALA A 47 9.34 -26.45 14.43
N ILE A 48 10.13 -26.02 13.41
CA ILE A 48 9.99 -24.68 12.79
C ILE A 48 8.64 -24.55 12.12
N GLU A 49 8.18 -25.55 11.38
CA GLU A 49 6.86 -25.54 10.72
C GLU A 49 5.73 -25.35 11.75
N ASN A 50 5.73 -26.15 12.81
CA ASN A 50 4.74 -26.06 13.88
C ASN A 50 4.78 -24.71 14.60
N LEU A 51 5.99 -24.21 14.86
CA LEU A 51 6.19 -22.90 15.49
C LEU A 51 5.68 -21.76 14.58
N THR A 52 6.00 -21.83 13.29
CA THR A 52 5.52 -20.92 12.27
C THR A 52 3.99 -20.92 12.21
N ALA A 53 3.39 -22.11 12.18
CA ALA A 53 1.95 -22.29 12.18
C ALA A 53 1.28 -21.67 13.41
N THR A 54 1.86 -21.87 14.59
CA THR A 54 1.30 -21.34 15.84
C THR A 54 1.47 -19.83 15.95
N THR A 55 2.65 -19.32 15.60
CA THR A 55 2.95 -17.89 15.60
C THR A 55 2.07 -17.14 14.63
N LEU A 56 1.91 -17.68 13.41
CA LEU A 56 1.01 -17.11 12.40
C LEU A 56 -0.43 -17.07 12.91
N ARG A 57 -0.90 -18.14 13.57
CA ARG A 57 -2.24 -18.19 14.15
C ARG A 57 -2.48 -17.06 15.15
N ASN A 58 -1.52 -16.85 16.05
CA ASN A 58 -1.64 -15.82 17.06
C ASN A 58 -1.67 -14.42 16.45
N ILE A 59 -0.74 -14.13 15.52
CA ILE A 59 -0.67 -12.82 14.87
C ILE A 59 -1.93 -12.52 14.04
N ILE A 60 -2.40 -13.49 13.25
CA ILE A 60 -3.59 -13.30 12.42
C ILE A 60 -4.87 -13.25 13.25
N GLY A 61 -4.93 -13.99 14.35
CA GLY A 61 -6.09 -13.98 15.26
C GLY A 61 -6.31 -12.64 15.96
N ASP A 62 -5.26 -11.80 16.05
CA ASP A 62 -5.33 -10.46 16.64
C ASP A 62 -5.69 -9.38 15.61
N LEU A 63 -5.61 -9.69 14.30
CA LEU A 63 -5.83 -8.74 13.20
C LEU A 63 -7.19 -8.94 12.54
N GLU A 64 -7.75 -7.84 12.04
CA GLU A 64 -8.90 -7.86 11.15
C GLU A 64 -8.48 -8.24 9.72
N LEU A 65 -9.46 -8.62 8.88
CA LEU A 65 -9.19 -9.04 7.50
C LEU A 65 -8.45 -7.96 6.71
N ASP A 66 -8.93 -6.72 6.75
CA ASP A 66 -8.33 -5.59 6.03
C ASP A 66 -6.92 -5.29 6.52
N GLU A 67 -6.68 -5.36 7.83
CA GLU A 67 -5.36 -5.20 8.42
C GLU A 67 -4.41 -6.32 7.97
N THR A 68 -4.90 -7.56 7.92
CA THR A 68 -4.09 -8.70 7.46
C THR A 68 -3.65 -8.54 6.02
N LEU A 69 -4.50 -8.00 5.15
CA LEU A 69 -4.20 -7.79 3.73
C LEU A 69 -3.24 -6.62 3.49
N THR A 70 -3.32 -5.57 4.31
CA THR A 70 -2.53 -4.34 4.14
C THR A 70 -1.21 -4.33 4.92
N SER A 71 -1.13 -5.06 6.04
CA SER A 71 -0.02 -4.98 6.99
C SER A 71 0.97 -6.15 6.89
N ARG A 72 1.22 -6.66 5.68
CA ARG A 72 2.12 -7.81 5.44
C ARG A 72 3.51 -7.61 6.04
N ASP A 73 4.08 -6.41 5.93
CA ASP A 73 5.41 -6.10 6.45
C ASP A 73 5.48 -6.18 7.97
N ILE A 74 4.41 -5.77 8.64
CA ILE A 74 4.29 -5.88 10.11
C ILE A 74 4.20 -7.34 10.52
N ILE A 75 3.40 -8.14 9.82
CA ILE A 75 3.26 -9.58 10.06
C ILE A 75 4.61 -10.28 9.86
N ASN A 76 5.30 -10.02 8.75
CA ASN A 76 6.60 -10.58 8.43
C ASN A 76 7.64 -10.24 9.51
N SER A 77 7.67 -8.98 9.96
CA SER A 77 8.61 -8.51 11.00
C SER A 77 8.34 -9.16 12.36
N ARG A 78 7.07 -9.23 12.78
CA ARG A 78 6.67 -9.88 14.03
C ARG A 78 6.97 -11.38 14.01
N MET A 79 6.63 -12.05 12.92
CA MET A 79 6.93 -13.48 12.75
C MET A 79 8.42 -13.74 12.79
N ARG A 80 9.22 -12.96 12.08
CA ARG A 80 10.68 -13.09 12.10
C ARG A 80 11.24 -12.95 13.51
N SER A 81 10.83 -11.94 14.26
CA SER A 81 11.33 -11.71 15.62
C SER A 81 11.03 -12.89 16.56
N ILE A 82 9.79 -13.38 16.55
CA ILE A 82 9.35 -14.48 17.41
C ILE A 82 10.03 -15.80 17.00
N LEU A 83 10.14 -16.06 15.69
CA LEU A 83 10.76 -17.28 15.20
C LEU A 83 12.27 -17.29 15.47
N ASP A 84 12.96 -16.17 15.25
CA ASP A 84 14.41 -16.05 15.48
C ASP A 84 14.74 -16.29 16.96
N GLU A 85 14.01 -15.66 17.88
CA GLU A 85 14.17 -15.86 19.33
C GLU A 85 13.91 -17.32 19.75
N ALA A 86 12.87 -17.94 19.24
CA ALA A 86 12.50 -19.30 19.61
C ALA A 86 13.42 -20.37 18.99
N THR A 87 14.05 -20.11 17.84
CA THR A 87 14.92 -21.07 17.15
C THR A 87 16.40 -20.90 17.48
N ASP A 88 16.80 -19.83 18.13
CA ASP A 88 18.19 -19.59 18.57
C ASP A 88 18.77 -20.74 19.41
N PRO A 89 18.04 -21.29 20.42
CA PRO A 89 18.50 -22.45 21.19
C PRO A 89 18.72 -23.74 20.36
N TRP A 90 18.13 -23.81 19.16
CA TRP A 90 18.25 -24.93 18.24
C TRP A 90 19.40 -24.78 17.24
N GLY A 91 20.19 -23.71 17.37
CA GLY A 91 21.27 -23.38 16.45
C GLY A 91 20.76 -22.98 15.05
N ILE A 92 19.57 -22.38 14.98
CA ILE A 92 18.95 -21.95 13.74
C ILE A 92 18.69 -20.45 13.81
N LYS A 93 19.10 -19.75 12.77
CA LYS A 93 18.85 -18.32 12.62
C LYS A 93 17.83 -18.07 11.52
N VAL A 94 16.75 -17.38 11.88
CA VAL A 94 15.72 -16.97 10.92
C VAL A 94 16.08 -15.60 10.33
N HIS A 95 16.41 -15.57 9.03
CA HIS A 95 16.77 -14.34 8.35
C HIS A 95 15.57 -13.55 7.89
N ARG A 96 14.59 -14.26 7.31
CA ARG A 96 13.45 -13.65 6.68
C ARG A 96 12.23 -14.55 6.75
N VAL A 97 11.09 -13.94 6.96
CA VAL A 97 9.77 -14.58 6.85
C VAL A 97 8.96 -13.77 5.85
N GLU A 98 8.32 -14.45 4.93
CA GLU A 98 7.47 -13.82 3.92
C GLU A 98 6.12 -14.50 3.85
N VAL A 99 5.09 -13.70 3.99
CA VAL A 99 3.73 -14.09 3.63
C VAL A 99 3.54 -13.86 2.14
N LYS A 100 3.41 -14.95 1.36
CA LYS A 100 3.27 -14.91 -0.09
C LYS A 100 1.86 -14.52 -0.51
N ASN A 101 0.90 -15.38 -0.21
CA ASN A 101 -0.48 -15.22 -0.62
C ASN A 101 -1.39 -15.26 0.60
N ILE A 102 -2.36 -14.37 0.60
CA ILE A 102 -3.46 -14.35 1.55
C ILE A 102 -4.73 -14.46 0.71
N ILE A 103 -5.41 -15.59 0.81
CA ILE A 103 -6.58 -15.91 -0.02
C ILE A 103 -7.80 -16.04 0.92
N PRO A 104 -8.66 -15.01 0.96
CA PRO A 104 -9.92 -15.09 1.68
C PRO A 104 -10.91 -16.00 0.94
N PRO A 105 -12.04 -16.40 1.57
CA PRO A 105 -13.10 -17.14 0.93
C PRO A 105 -13.67 -16.37 -0.28
N ARG A 106 -14.18 -17.11 -1.27
CA ARG A 106 -14.70 -16.52 -2.51
C ARG A 106 -15.80 -15.49 -2.29
N ASP A 107 -16.71 -15.76 -1.38
CA ASP A 107 -17.81 -14.85 -1.05
C ASP A 107 -17.30 -13.49 -0.56
N ILE A 108 -16.26 -13.52 0.26
CA ILE A 108 -15.60 -12.31 0.77
C ILE A 108 -14.83 -11.59 -0.34
N GLN A 109 -14.11 -12.34 -1.20
CA GLN A 109 -13.43 -11.76 -2.36
C GLN A 109 -14.41 -11.00 -3.27
N GLU A 110 -15.53 -11.62 -3.62
CA GLU A 110 -16.54 -10.99 -4.47
C GLU A 110 -17.17 -9.74 -3.82
N ALA A 111 -17.40 -9.78 -2.51
CA ALA A 111 -17.90 -8.63 -1.76
C ALA A 111 -16.87 -7.47 -1.76
N MET A 112 -15.60 -7.79 -1.49
CA MET A 112 -14.51 -6.80 -1.51
C MET A 112 -14.30 -6.21 -2.91
N GLU A 113 -14.35 -7.02 -3.97
CA GLU A 113 -14.24 -6.54 -5.35
C GLU A 113 -15.37 -5.58 -5.71
N LYS A 114 -16.61 -5.89 -5.32
CA LYS A 114 -17.76 -5.00 -5.53
C LYS A 114 -17.60 -3.68 -4.75
N GLN A 115 -17.17 -3.77 -3.50
CA GLN A 115 -16.93 -2.58 -2.67
C GLN A 115 -15.82 -1.71 -3.25
N MET A 116 -14.68 -2.31 -3.64
CA MET A 116 -13.57 -1.59 -4.26
C MET A 116 -13.95 -0.95 -5.60
N ARG A 117 -14.78 -1.62 -6.39
CA ARG A 117 -15.30 -1.06 -7.65
C ARG A 117 -16.17 0.16 -7.38
N ALA A 118 -17.13 0.06 -6.47
CA ALA A 118 -18.00 1.17 -6.10
C ALA A 118 -17.21 2.36 -5.53
N GLU A 119 -16.18 2.10 -4.72
CA GLU A 119 -15.33 3.16 -4.17
C GLU A 119 -14.48 3.84 -5.26
N ARG A 120 -13.97 3.08 -6.24
CA ARG A 120 -13.25 3.65 -7.40
C ARG A 120 -14.18 4.52 -8.25
N GLU A 121 -15.36 4.04 -8.56
CA GLU A 121 -16.37 4.79 -9.31
C GLU A 121 -16.78 6.08 -8.60
N ARG A 122 -16.96 6.00 -7.28
CA ARG A 122 -17.23 7.19 -6.47
C ARG A 122 -16.09 8.21 -6.51
N ARG A 123 -14.83 7.75 -6.33
CA ARG A 123 -13.65 8.64 -6.42
C ARG A 123 -13.49 9.23 -7.81
N GLU A 124 -13.71 8.45 -8.85
CA GLU A 124 -13.67 8.94 -10.23
C GLU A 124 -14.70 10.04 -10.46
N ALA A 125 -15.94 9.83 -10.02
CA ALA A 125 -17.01 10.82 -10.15
C ALA A 125 -16.68 12.14 -9.41
N ILE A 126 -16.12 12.05 -8.20
CA ILE A 126 -15.67 13.22 -7.42
C ILE A 126 -14.55 13.97 -8.15
N LEU A 127 -13.49 13.25 -8.56
CA LEU A 127 -12.35 13.85 -9.27
C LEU A 127 -12.76 14.49 -10.58
N ARG A 128 -13.71 13.87 -11.32
CA ARG A 128 -14.26 14.41 -12.54
C ARG A 128 -15.03 15.71 -12.30
N ALA A 129 -15.91 15.72 -11.31
CA ALA A 129 -16.66 16.91 -10.94
C ALA A 129 -15.76 18.06 -10.45
N GLU A 130 -14.73 17.75 -9.66
CA GLU A 130 -13.72 18.73 -9.25
C GLU A 130 -12.91 19.26 -10.44
N GLY A 131 -12.54 18.40 -11.37
CA GLY A 131 -11.85 18.75 -12.61
C GLY A 131 -12.69 19.68 -13.49
N GLU A 132 -13.96 19.36 -13.70
CA GLU A 132 -14.90 20.21 -14.43
C GLU A 132 -15.10 21.57 -13.77
N LYS A 133 -15.26 21.58 -12.44
CA LYS A 133 -15.36 22.84 -11.69
C LYS A 133 -14.12 23.72 -11.85
N LYS A 134 -12.92 23.13 -11.66
CA LYS A 134 -11.65 23.85 -11.83
C LYS A 134 -11.46 24.36 -13.26
N SER A 135 -11.78 23.55 -14.25
CA SER A 135 -11.72 23.94 -15.66
C SER A 135 -12.63 25.12 -15.96
N THR A 136 -13.89 25.08 -15.50
CA THR A 136 -14.84 26.16 -15.70
C THR A 136 -14.39 27.46 -15.03
N VAL A 137 -13.85 27.37 -13.80
CA VAL A 137 -13.32 28.56 -13.10
C VAL A 137 -12.13 29.15 -13.84
N LEU A 138 -11.16 28.33 -14.27
CA LEU A 138 -9.99 28.80 -15.02
C LEU A 138 -10.36 29.46 -16.34
N VAL A 139 -11.33 28.91 -17.07
CA VAL A 139 -11.81 29.49 -18.32
C VAL A 139 -12.46 30.85 -18.03
N ALA A 140 -13.32 30.97 -17.03
CA ALA A 140 -13.96 32.22 -16.66
C ALA A 140 -12.97 33.29 -16.18
N GLU A 141 -11.95 32.89 -15.43
CA GLU A 141 -10.85 33.77 -15.02
C GLU A 141 -10.03 34.26 -16.21
N GLY A 142 -9.69 33.36 -17.15
CA GLY A 142 -8.97 33.73 -18.38
C GLY A 142 -9.77 34.66 -19.29
N GLU A 143 -11.07 34.44 -19.43
CA GLU A 143 -11.96 35.35 -20.17
C GLU A 143 -12.03 36.74 -19.51
N LYS A 144 -12.19 36.80 -18.19
CA LYS A 144 -12.17 38.04 -17.42
C LYS A 144 -10.86 38.82 -17.63
N GLU A 145 -9.72 38.13 -17.50
CA GLU A 145 -8.40 38.72 -17.67
C GLU A 145 -8.21 39.25 -19.11
N SER A 146 -8.65 38.47 -20.10
CA SER A 146 -8.62 38.88 -21.52
C SER A 146 -9.44 40.14 -21.79
N VAL A 147 -10.63 40.26 -21.19
CA VAL A 147 -11.48 41.43 -21.33
C VAL A 147 -10.83 42.65 -20.67
N ILE A 148 -10.25 42.48 -19.49
CA ILE A 148 -9.56 43.59 -18.77
C ILE A 148 -8.37 44.10 -19.60
N LEU A 149 -7.50 43.17 -20.10
CA LEU A 149 -6.36 43.52 -20.92
C LEU A 149 -6.75 44.25 -22.22
N LYS A 150 -7.82 43.82 -22.87
CA LYS A 150 -8.35 44.52 -24.06
C LYS A 150 -8.82 45.93 -23.77
N ALA A 151 -9.55 46.10 -22.64
CA ALA A 151 -10.04 47.41 -22.26
C ALA A 151 -8.89 48.37 -21.84
N GLU A 152 -7.84 47.83 -21.20
CA GLU A 152 -6.63 48.60 -20.88
C GLU A 152 -5.84 48.99 -22.13
N ALA A 153 -5.70 48.10 -23.10
CA ALA A 153 -5.05 48.35 -24.37
C ALA A 153 -5.80 49.44 -25.20
N GLU A 154 -7.13 49.37 -25.26
CA GLU A 154 -7.97 50.41 -25.91
C GLU A 154 -7.82 51.75 -25.22
N LYS A 155 -7.83 51.77 -23.88
CA LYS A 155 -7.63 53.02 -23.13
C LYS A 155 -6.23 53.62 -23.39
N GLN A 156 -5.18 52.83 -23.41
CA GLN A 156 -3.82 53.27 -23.73
C GLN A 156 -3.71 53.80 -25.15
N ALA A 157 -4.30 53.12 -26.13
CA ALA A 157 -4.34 53.56 -27.50
C ALA A 157 -5.05 54.88 -27.67
N ALA A 158 -6.19 55.09 -26.98
CA ALA A 158 -6.95 56.36 -27.01
C ALA A 158 -6.14 57.50 -26.38
N ILE A 159 -5.42 57.26 -25.30
CA ILE A 159 -4.55 58.27 -24.64
C ILE A 159 -3.42 58.66 -25.61
N LEU A 160 -2.72 57.73 -26.21
CA LEU A 160 -1.64 58.00 -27.15
C LEU A 160 -2.13 58.75 -28.39
N GLN A 161 -3.30 58.43 -28.92
CA GLN A 161 -3.92 59.20 -30.02
C GLN A 161 -4.24 60.64 -29.61
N ALA A 162 -4.80 60.85 -28.42
CA ALA A 162 -5.10 62.17 -27.95
C ALA A 162 -3.82 63.01 -27.68
N GLU A 163 -2.75 62.41 -27.23
CA GLU A 163 -1.45 63.06 -27.07
C GLU A 163 -0.84 63.43 -28.42
N ALA A 164 -0.88 62.55 -29.38
CA ALA A 164 -0.41 62.82 -30.76
C ALA A 164 -1.20 63.93 -31.45
N GLU A 165 -2.50 64.01 -31.25
CA GLU A 165 -3.32 65.15 -31.75
C GLU A 165 -3.00 66.47 -31.08
N LYS A 166 -2.71 66.46 -29.77
CA LYS A 166 -2.24 67.65 -29.06
C LYS A 166 -0.90 68.17 -29.62
N GLU A 167 0.05 67.30 -29.83
CA GLU A 167 1.35 67.69 -30.41
C GLU A 167 1.21 68.25 -31.84
N LYS A 168 0.31 67.72 -32.64
CA LYS A 168 0.03 68.27 -33.98
C LYS A 168 -0.66 69.63 -33.95
N ARG A 169 -1.35 70.00 -32.88
CA ARG A 169 -2.01 71.34 -32.71
C ARG A 169 -1.08 72.43 -32.16
N ILE A 170 0.04 72.03 -31.55
CA ILE A 170 1.03 72.94 -30.93
C ILE A 170 2.15 73.30 -31.91
N LYS A 171 2.27 72.57 -33.00
CA LYS A 171 3.15 72.92 -34.15
C LYS A 171 2.35 73.66 -35.20
#